data_29d6159010a1a8223869b05c3dc6e2fa
#
_entry.id   29d6159010a1a8223869b05c3dc6e2fa
#
_cell.length_a   1.000
_cell.length_b   1.000
_cell.length_c   1.000
_cell.angle_alpha   90.00
_cell.angle_beta   90.00
_cell.angle_gamma   90.00
#
_symmetry.space_group_name_H-M   'P 1'
#
loop_
_entity.id
_entity.type
_entity.pdbx_description
1 polymer ?
#
loop_
_entity_poly.entity_id
_entity_poly.type
_entity_poly.pdbx_seq_one_letter_code
_entity_poly.pdbx_strand_id
1 'polypeptide(L)'
;MKRLILFAMLVCTLPALACTNLIVSKGASADGSTFITYAADSHTRYGQLRYCPAADHPEGATLKLYNYGSLKFQIEIPQPAHTYQVVGFINEHQLAIGETTWGGISPLDKGNAEGIDYGNLIYVTLQRARNCREAIKVMHELVSTYGYADGGESFSLADPNEVWIFEITSKGSEKGAVWVARRVPDGYICGHANQARITTFPQMGKESYKSIDSRNLKYIDRPEVECVYASDVVKFAKQRGWYSGKDADFSFADTYNPLTFSGLRACEARVYAMFNRAADGMKRYEAYAMGDKNAERLPLWVKPNRKLGVQDVMALMRDHYEGTPMDMTQDVGAGPFHCPYRWRPMDFEVDGKKYVHERAISTQQTGFSFVAQCRGWLPSKLGGVIWFGVDDTYSTVYCPIYCGTTQIPVCFEEGNGSMSRYSETAAFWLFNRVANFCYLRYDVMIKDVQKVQKELEDAFVKEEVAHAERWAQEDNDRRLIGELNRFSNDRAERMMRRWRELDQMLLMKYIDGNIKHEKDGKIETTETGVVRFPQQPPYPAWFYRQIVDDKGEVLRVTE
;
A
#
# COMPACT_ATOMS: atom_id res chain seq x y z
N MET A 1 -32.38 -33.05 -32.87
CA MET A 1 -32.18 -32.48 -31.50
C MET A 1 -30.68 -32.46 -31.18
N LYS A 2 -30.00 -31.32 -31.44
CA LYS A 2 -28.59 -31.11 -31.09
C LYS A 2 -28.57 -30.47 -29.69
N ARG A 3 -28.05 -31.18 -28.69
CA ARG A 3 -27.83 -30.64 -27.35
C ARG A 3 -26.63 -29.71 -27.40
N LEU A 4 -26.88 -28.43 -27.25
CA LEU A 4 -25.87 -27.43 -26.99
C LEU A 4 -25.40 -27.62 -25.53
N ILE A 5 -24.17 -28.10 -25.34
CA ILE A 5 -23.53 -28.13 -24.03
C ILE A 5 -22.92 -26.73 -23.83
N LEU A 6 -23.58 -25.93 -23.03
CA LEU A 6 -23.09 -24.65 -22.58
C LEU A 6 -21.99 -24.90 -21.53
N PHE A 7 -20.74 -24.81 -21.91
CA PHE A 7 -19.62 -24.76 -20.97
C PHE A 7 -19.63 -23.36 -20.31
N ALA A 8 -20.26 -23.25 -19.15
CA ALA A 8 -20.10 -22.12 -18.29
C ALA A 8 -18.64 -22.18 -17.74
N MET A 9 -17.72 -21.43 -18.34
CA MET A 9 -16.45 -21.12 -17.70
C MET A 9 -16.78 -20.28 -16.46
N LEU A 10 -16.74 -20.93 -15.30
CA LEU A 10 -16.72 -20.26 -14.01
C LEU A 10 -15.37 -19.53 -13.93
N VAL A 11 -15.36 -18.27 -14.34
CA VAL A 11 -14.24 -17.38 -14.04
C VAL A 11 -14.30 -17.17 -12.52
N CYS A 12 -13.52 -17.96 -11.80
CA CYS A 12 -13.23 -17.67 -10.39
C CYS A 12 -12.48 -16.34 -10.35
N THR A 13 -13.21 -15.24 -10.22
CA THR A 13 -12.63 -13.98 -9.77
C THR A 13 -12.22 -14.19 -8.32
N LEU A 14 -10.97 -14.60 -8.10
CA LEU A 14 -10.35 -14.43 -6.79
C LEU A 14 -10.56 -12.97 -6.40
N PRO A 15 -11.00 -12.67 -5.15
CA PRO A 15 -11.05 -11.30 -4.69
C PRO A 15 -9.64 -10.75 -4.86
N ALA A 16 -9.46 -9.85 -5.83
CA ALA A 16 -8.16 -9.26 -6.11
C ALA A 16 -7.77 -8.43 -4.88
N LEU A 17 -7.06 -9.04 -3.96
CA LEU A 17 -6.24 -8.32 -2.99
C LEU A 17 -5.23 -7.57 -3.84
N ALA A 18 -5.23 -6.29 -3.71
CA ALA A 18 -4.41 -5.49 -4.58
C ALA A 18 -3.85 -4.34 -3.77
N CYS A 19 -2.55 -4.38 -3.57
CA CYS A 19 -1.78 -3.50 -2.71
C CYS A 19 -0.75 -2.74 -3.54
N THR A 20 -0.24 -1.63 -3.04
CA THR A 20 0.78 -0.82 -3.73
C THR A 20 1.81 -0.35 -2.72
N ASN A 21 3.09 -0.55 -3.04
CA ASN A 21 4.21 -0.15 -2.20
C ASN A 21 5.24 0.66 -2.99
N LEU A 22 5.78 1.69 -2.33
CA LEU A 22 6.97 2.43 -2.74
C LEU A 22 8.06 2.21 -1.70
N ILE A 23 9.31 2.12 -2.15
CA ILE A 23 10.52 1.97 -1.33
C ILE A 23 11.45 3.12 -1.69
N VAL A 24 11.91 3.89 -0.69
CA VAL A 24 12.82 5.02 -0.89
C VAL A 24 14.08 4.81 -0.06
N SER A 25 15.22 4.71 -0.72
CA SER A 25 16.51 4.55 -0.04
C SER A 25 16.96 5.87 0.60
N LYS A 26 17.87 5.78 1.54
CA LYS A 26 18.41 6.91 2.31
C LYS A 26 18.90 8.06 1.44
N GLY A 27 19.69 7.76 0.40
CA GLY A 27 20.22 8.78 -0.51
C GLY A 27 19.18 9.41 -1.45
N ALA A 28 18.01 8.77 -1.63
CA ALA A 28 16.88 9.30 -2.39
C ALA A 28 15.95 10.19 -1.54
N SER A 29 16.12 10.19 -0.22
CA SER A 29 15.33 10.98 0.74
C SER A 29 15.89 12.37 0.96
N ALA A 30 15.02 13.34 1.20
CA ALA A 30 15.38 14.74 1.40
C ALA A 30 16.10 14.99 2.74
N ASP A 31 15.74 14.23 3.77
CA ASP A 31 16.28 14.34 5.13
C ASP A 31 17.23 13.21 5.53
N GLY A 32 17.43 12.23 4.63
CA GLY A 32 18.25 11.04 4.92
C GLY A 32 17.49 9.91 5.64
N SER A 33 16.17 9.98 5.74
CA SER A 33 15.33 8.87 6.15
C SER A 33 15.33 7.75 5.11
N THR A 34 14.93 6.55 5.51
CA THR A 34 14.40 5.56 4.57
C THR A 34 12.88 5.54 4.66
N PHE A 35 12.20 5.21 3.54
CA PHE A 35 10.76 5.08 3.54
C PHE A 35 10.31 3.78 2.87
N ILE A 36 9.24 3.20 3.41
CA ILE A 36 8.37 2.29 2.67
C ILE A 36 6.93 2.74 2.81
N THR A 37 6.11 2.40 1.81
CA THR A 37 4.67 2.62 1.87
C THR A 37 3.93 1.31 1.77
N TYR A 38 2.66 1.33 2.15
CA TYR A 38 1.73 0.25 1.90
C TYR A 38 0.32 0.81 1.77
N ALA A 39 -0.36 0.53 0.67
CA ALA A 39 -1.80 0.69 0.53
C ALA A 39 -2.43 -0.70 0.48
N ALA A 40 -3.24 -1.02 1.48
CA ALA A 40 -3.93 -2.31 1.61
C ALA A 40 -5.29 -2.24 0.93
N ASP A 41 -5.33 -2.58 -0.36
CA ASP A 41 -6.55 -2.44 -1.17
C ASP A 41 -7.35 -3.73 -1.17
N SER A 42 -8.43 -3.76 -0.41
CA SER A 42 -9.33 -4.90 -0.31
C SER A 42 -10.68 -4.48 0.24
N HIS A 43 -11.76 -4.94 -0.39
CA HIS A 43 -13.13 -4.70 0.09
C HIS A 43 -13.45 -5.30 1.47
N THR A 44 -12.55 -6.09 2.03
CA THR A 44 -12.72 -6.73 3.34
C THR A 44 -11.74 -6.22 4.40
N ARG A 45 -10.77 -5.38 4.03
CA ARG A 45 -9.82 -4.80 4.98
C ARG A 45 -10.41 -3.57 5.65
N TYR A 46 -10.23 -3.51 6.96
CA TYR A 46 -10.65 -2.41 7.82
C TYR A 46 -9.45 -1.60 8.26
N GLY A 47 -9.57 -0.29 8.29
CA GLY A 47 -8.48 0.62 8.66
C GLY A 47 -8.32 0.70 10.17
N GLN A 48 -7.40 -0.10 10.71
CA GLN A 48 -7.03 -0.13 12.13
C GLN A 48 -5.54 -0.40 12.30
N LEU A 49 -4.97 -0.03 13.45
CA LEU A 49 -3.59 -0.31 13.83
C LEU A 49 -3.54 -1.39 14.92
N ARG A 50 -2.80 -2.45 14.65
CA ARG A 50 -2.49 -3.47 15.64
C ARG A 50 -1.35 -3.00 16.54
N TYR A 51 -1.44 -3.28 17.82
CA TYR A 51 -0.37 -3.07 18.81
C TYR A 51 0.04 -4.41 19.43
N CYS A 52 1.34 -4.69 19.38
CA CYS A 52 1.93 -5.84 20.07
C CYS A 52 2.98 -5.29 21.04
N PRO A 53 2.79 -5.41 22.36
CA PRO A 53 3.78 -4.96 23.33
C PRO A 53 5.05 -5.82 23.27
N ALA A 54 6.19 -5.23 23.63
CA ALA A 54 7.39 -6.02 23.93
C ALA A 54 7.11 -6.95 25.12
N ALA A 55 7.65 -8.16 25.09
CA ALA A 55 7.42 -9.15 26.14
C ALA A 55 8.60 -10.11 26.30
N ASP A 56 8.85 -10.50 27.57
CA ASP A 56 9.74 -11.61 27.91
C ASP A 56 8.91 -12.89 28.05
N HIS A 57 9.43 -13.99 27.54
CA HIS A 57 8.74 -15.27 27.50
C HIS A 57 9.54 -16.34 28.27
N PRO A 58 8.87 -17.17 29.09
CA PRO A 58 9.52 -18.29 29.75
C PRO A 58 9.99 -19.34 28.73
N GLU A 59 10.95 -20.15 29.13
CA GLU A 59 11.41 -21.28 28.33
C GLU A 59 10.24 -22.22 27.96
N GLY A 60 10.16 -22.62 26.70
CA GLY A 60 9.08 -23.48 26.19
C GLY A 60 7.77 -22.75 25.87
N ALA A 61 7.71 -21.43 25.99
CA ALA A 61 6.54 -20.65 25.58
C ALA A 61 6.26 -20.81 24.09
N THR A 62 4.98 -20.80 23.73
CA THR A 62 4.53 -20.94 22.34
C THR A 62 3.58 -19.79 21.93
N LEU A 63 3.47 -19.54 20.63
CA LEU A 63 2.56 -18.59 20.01
C LEU A 63 1.62 -19.32 19.06
N LYS A 64 0.32 -19.21 19.29
CA LYS A 64 -0.70 -19.68 18.36
C LYS A 64 -0.93 -18.64 17.29
N LEU A 65 -0.73 -19.02 16.03
CA LEU A 65 -1.00 -18.20 14.87
C LEU A 65 -2.36 -18.56 14.26
N TYR A 66 -3.09 -17.53 13.94
CA TYR A 66 -4.36 -17.61 13.24
C TYR A 66 -4.21 -16.96 11.88
N ASN A 67 -4.71 -17.59 10.83
CA ASN A 67 -4.60 -17.06 9.48
C ASN A 67 -5.11 -15.62 9.39
N TYR A 68 -4.30 -14.73 8.87
CA TYR A 68 -4.54 -13.28 8.87
C TYR A 68 -5.83 -12.87 8.13
N GLY A 69 -6.24 -13.64 7.10
CA GLY A 69 -7.47 -13.38 6.34
C GLY A 69 -8.71 -14.02 6.95
N SER A 70 -8.63 -15.32 7.30
CA SER A 70 -9.78 -16.13 7.73
C SER A 70 -9.98 -16.19 9.24
N LEU A 71 -8.99 -15.76 10.03
CA LEU A 71 -8.93 -15.86 11.50
C LEU A 71 -9.05 -17.30 12.05
N LYS A 72 -8.86 -18.30 11.21
CA LYS A 72 -8.83 -19.71 11.64
C LYS A 72 -7.45 -20.05 12.20
N PHE A 73 -7.42 -20.93 13.21
CA PHE A 73 -6.14 -21.46 13.72
C PHE A 73 -5.32 -22.05 12.57
N GLN A 74 -4.05 -21.72 12.52
CA GLN A 74 -3.14 -22.12 11.45
C GLN A 74 -2.03 -23.02 12.00
N ILE A 75 -1.23 -22.50 12.93
CA ILE A 75 -0.07 -23.21 13.47
C ILE A 75 0.32 -22.66 14.85
N GLU A 76 1.04 -23.45 15.63
CA GLU A 76 1.66 -23.04 16.88
C GLU A 76 3.18 -23.10 16.74
N ILE A 77 3.86 -22.02 17.11
CA ILE A 77 5.31 -21.87 16.96
C ILE A 77 5.98 -21.52 18.31
N PRO A 78 7.25 -21.89 18.56
CA PRO A 78 7.98 -21.46 19.75
C PRO A 78 8.13 -19.92 19.82
N GLN A 79 8.02 -19.37 21.04
CA GLN A 79 8.39 -17.99 21.31
C GLN A 79 9.88 -17.88 21.63
N PRO A 80 10.58 -16.84 21.17
CA PRO A 80 11.91 -16.50 21.66
C PRO A 80 11.83 -15.99 23.10
N ALA A 81 12.97 -15.89 23.80
CA ALA A 81 13.03 -15.37 25.16
C ALA A 81 12.48 -13.92 25.25
N HIS A 82 12.61 -13.13 24.18
CA HIS A 82 12.11 -11.75 24.11
C HIS A 82 11.49 -11.48 22.75
N THR A 83 10.41 -10.70 22.73
CA THR A 83 9.78 -10.15 21.50
C THR A 83 9.70 -8.63 21.58
N TYR A 84 9.96 -7.97 20.45
CA TYR A 84 9.95 -6.51 20.34
C TYR A 84 8.54 -5.95 20.22
N GLN A 85 8.37 -4.70 20.65
CA GLN A 85 7.14 -3.93 20.45
C GLN A 85 6.90 -3.67 18.96
N VAL A 86 5.64 -3.81 18.54
CA VAL A 86 5.20 -3.50 17.17
C VAL A 86 3.99 -2.56 17.22
N VAL A 87 4.05 -1.50 16.42
CA VAL A 87 2.96 -0.55 16.19
C VAL A 87 2.59 -0.60 14.70
N GLY A 88 1.44 -1.20 14.39
CA GLY A 88 1.06 -1.43 12.99
C GLY A 88 2.10 -2.30 12.26
N PHE A 89 2.86 -1.66 11.38
CA PHE A 89 3.82 -2.32 10.48
C PHE A 89 5.28 -1.87 10.72
N ILE A 90 5.56 -1.28 11.89
CA ILE A 90 6.88 -0.87 12.32
C ILE A 90 7.15 -1.31 13.76
N ASN A 91 8.38 -1.70 14.09
CA ASN A 91 8.76 -2.05 15.45
C ASN A 91 9.59 -0.94 16.14
N GLU A 92 9.87 -1.10 17.44
CA GLU A 92 10.62 -0.15 18.26
C GLU A 92 12.08 0.08 17.83
N HIS A 93 12.61 -0.77 16.94
CA HIS A 93 13.92 -0.62 16.31
C HIS A 93 13.85 0.08 14.95
N GLN A 94 12.68 0.60 14.56
CA GLN A 94 12.42 1.22 13.25
C GLN A 94 12.51 0.24 12.07
N LEU A 95 12.42 -1.05 12.29
CA LEU A 95 12.20 -2.00 11.19
C LEU A 95 10.75 -1.90 10.76
N ALA A 96 10.52 -1.58 9.49
CA ALA A 96 9.19 -1.52 8.88
C ALA A 96 9.05 -2.55 7.76
N ILE A 97 7.86 -3.17 7.64
CA ILE A 97 7.54 -4.16 6.62
C ILE A 97 6.19 -3.84 5.99
N GLY A 98 6.14 -3.76 4.66
CA GLY A 98 4.92 -3.68 3.86
C GLY A 98 4.90 -4.79 2.82
N GLU A 99 3.74 -5.03 2.14
CA GLU A 99 3.63 -6.13 1.18
C GLU A 99 2.72 -5.81 0.00
N THR A 100 2.82 -6.65 -1.05
CA THR A 100 1.82 -6.79 -2.11
C THR A 100 1.73 -8.23 -2.56
N THR A 101 0.51 -8.79 -2.51
CA THR A 101 0.23 -10.17 -2.94
C THR A 101 0.20 -10.28 -4.46
N TRP A 102 0.82 -11.33 -5.01
CA TRP A 102 0.67 -11.76 -6.40
C TRP A 102 0.37 -13.28 -6.49
N GLY A 103 -0.34 -13.72 -7.53
CA GLY A 103 -0.81 -15.10 -7.60
C GLY A 103 0.29 -16.13 -7.76
N GLY A 104 1.20 -15.89 -8.71
CA GLY A 104 2.18 -16.90 -9.12
C GLY A 104 1.61 -17.91 -10.12
N ILE A 105 2.42 -18.90 -10.46
CA ILE A 105 2.00 -20.00 -11.34
C ILE A 105 1.31 -21.12 -10.54
N SER A 106 0.32 -21.78 -11.17
CA SER A 106 -0.24 -23.01 -10.60
C SER A 106 0.81 -24.15 -10.67
N PRO A 107 0.98 -24.96 -9.61
CA PRO A 107 0.16 -25.05 -8.40
C PRO A 107 0.64 -24.22 -7.20
N LEU A 108 1.55 -23.26 -7.37
CA LEU A 108 2.13 -22.47 -6.28
C LEU A 108 1.17 -21.41 -5.74
N ASP A 109 0.22 -20.98 -6.57
CA ASP A 109 -0.81 -19.97 -6.29
C ASP A 109 -1.71 -20.26 -5.08
N LYS A 110 -1.76 -21.52 -4.65
CA LYS A 110 -2.58 -21.96 -3.50
C LYS A 110 -1.83 -21.98 -2.17
N GLY A 111 -0.52 -21.83 -2.20
CA GLY A 111 0.31 -21.93 -1.01
C GLY A 111 0.32 -23.31 -0.35
N ASN A 112 0.90 -23.39 0.85
CA ASN A 112 0.85 -24.57 1.74
C ASN A 112 -0.06 -24.22 2.93
N ALA A 113 -1.23 -24.81 3.01
CA ALA A 113 -2.24 -24.48 4.03
C ALA A 113 -1.76 -24.65 5.49
N GLU A 114 -0.73 -25.46 5.72
CA GLU A 114 -0.11 -25.67 7.04
C GLU A 114 1.05 -24.70 7.33
N GLY A 115 1.41 -23.85 6.38
CA GLY A 115 2.51 -22.89 6.51
C GLY A 115 2.11 -21.63 7.27
N ILE A 116 3.03 -20.66 7.29
CA ILE A 116 2.79 -19.29 7.83
C ILE A 116 2.29 -18.41 6.69
N ASP A 117 1.18 -17.69 6.89
CA ASP A 117 0.69 -16.70 5.94
C ASP A 117 1.50 -15.39 5.99
N TYR A 118 1.31 -14.54 4.96
CA TYR A 118 2.06 -13.29 4.80
C TYR A 118 1.88 -12.33 5.99
N GLY A 119 0.67 -12.23 6.55
CA GLY A 119 0.39 -11.32 7.66
C GLY A 119 1.08 -11.76 8.94
N ASN A 120 1.04 -13.06 9.27
CA ASN A 120 1.79 -13.63 10.37
C ASN A 120 3.30 -13.55 10.15
N LEU A 121 3.76 -13.74 8.91
CA LEU A 121 5.18 -13.59 8.57
C LEU A 121 5.67 -12.17 8.85
N ILE A 122 4.88 -11.13 8.54
CA ILE A 122 5.19 -9.74 8.87
C ILE A 122 5.30 -9.55 10.39
N TYR A 123 4.22 -9.86 11.14
CA TYR A 123 4.17 -9.56 12.57
C TYR A 123 5.18 -10.36 13.39
N VAL A 124 5.37 -11.66 13.09
CA VAL A 124 6.37 -12.49 13.78
C VAL A 124 7.79 -12.00 13.47
N THR A 125 8.05 -11.57 12.24
CA THR A 125 9.35 -11.01 11.86
C THR A 125 9.61 -9.69 12.58
N LEU A 126 8.64 -8.76 12.63
CA LEU A 126 8.75 -7.49 13.34
C LEU A 126 9.00 -7.70 14.84
N GLN A 127 8.42 -8.74 15.45
CA GLN A 127 8.64 -9.08 16.85
C GLN A 127 10.01 -9.71 17.15
N ARG A 128 10.77 -10.14 16.12
CA ARG A 128 12.00 -10.94 16.27
C ARG A 128 13.24 -10.34 15.61
N ALA A 129 13.11 -9.33 14.76
CA ALA A 129 14.19 -8.72 14.00
C ALA A 129 14.33 -7.23 14.30
N ARG A 130 15.56 -6.71 14.31
CA ARG A 130 15.87 -5.30 14.58
C ARG A 130 16.17 -4.49 13.32
N ASN A 131 16.47 -5.15 12.22
CA ASN A 131 16.86 -4.53 10.95
C ASN A 131 16.50 -5.43 9.76
N CYS A 132 16.65 -4.93 8.55
CA CYS A 132 16.31 -5.66 7.33
C CYS A 132 17.03 -7.01 7.19
N ARG A 133 18.28 -7.09 7.58
CA ARG A 133 19.10 -8.30 7.43
C ARG A 133 18.67 -9.38 8.42
N GLU A 134 18.37 -9.01 9.65
CA GLU A 134 17.76 -9.91 10.64
C GLU A 134 16.36 -10.34 10.18
N ALA A 135 15.57 -9.43 9.60
CA ALA A 135 14.25 -9.77 9.04
C ALA A 135 14.35 -10.86 7.96
N ILE A 136 15.29 -10.75 7.02
CA ILE A 136 15.51 -11.76 5.98
C ILE A 136 15.89 -13.13 6.61
N LYS A 137 16.73 -13.15 7.66
CA LYS A 137 17.05 -14.39 8.39
C LYS A 137 15.81 -15.01 9.02
N VAL A 138 15.04 -14.21 9.78
CA VAL A 138 13.84 -14.67 10.48
C VAL A 138 12.77 -15.17 9.49
N MET A 139 12.53 -14.43 8.40
CA MET A 139 11.59 -14.85 7.36
C MET A 139 12.02 -16.18 6.74
N HIS A 140 13.32 -16.34 6.42
CA HIS A 140 13.85 -17.61 5.91
C HIS A 140 13.65 -18.77 6.91
N GLU A 141 14.00 -18.59 8.18
CA GLU A 141 13.85 -19.60 9.22
C GLU A 141 12.39 -20.04 9.38
N LEU A 142 11.47 -19.09 9.43
CA LEU A 142 10.04 -19.35 9.57
C LEU A 142 9.49 -20.16 8.39
N VAL A 143 9.73 -19.72 7.14
CA VAL A 143 9.19 -20.42 5.98
C VAL A 143 9.89 -21.74 5.70
N SER A 144 11.17 -21.88 6.04
CA SER A 144 11.91 -23.15 5.91
C SER A 144 11.43 -24.19 6.92
N THR A 145 11.10 -23.74 8.14
CA THR A 145 10.67 -24.61 9.23
C THR A 145 9.20 -25.00 9.11
N TYR A 146 8.34 -24.06 8.74
CA TYR A 146 6.88 -24.25 8.79
C TYR A 146 6.20 -24.29 7.40
N GLY A 147 6.85 -23.80 6.35
CA GLY A 147 6.27 -23.62 5.03
C GLY A 147 5.63 -22.24 4.88
N TYR A 148 5.20 -21.91 3.66
CA TYR A 148 4.53 -20.65 3.32
C TYR A 148 3.12 -20.92 2.83
N ALA A 149 2.12 -20.28 3.45
CA ALA A 149 0.71 -20.62 3.26
C ALA A 149 0.08 -19.94 2.05
N ASP A 150 0.67 -18.84 1.56
CA ASP A 150 0.12 -18.07 0.45
C ASP A 150 0.80 -18.41 -0.88
N GLY A 151 0.29 -17.85 -1.98
CA GLY A 151 0.89 -17.98 -3.31
C GLY A 151 2.20 -17.23 -3.40
N GLY A 152 2.17 -16.01 -3.89
CA GLY A 152 3.33 -15.15 -4.04
C GLY A 152 3.15 -13.79 -3.37
N GLU A 153 4.26 -13.26 -2.82
CA GLU A 153 4.33 -11.97 -2.17
C GLU A 153 5.59 -11.21 -2.54
N SER A 154 5.47 -9.88 -2.61
CA SER A 154 6.60 -8.96 -2.58
C SER A 154 6.53 -8.17 -1.27
N PHE A 155 7.59 -8.21 -0.47
CA PHE A 155 7.72 -7.42 0.75
C PHE A 155 8.67 -6.25 0.54
N SER A 156 8.29 -5.09 1.09
CA SER A 156 9.18 -3.97 1.32
C SER A 156 9.73 -4.06 2.73
N LEU A 157 11.04 -4.02 2.89
CA LEU A 157 11.70 -3.94 4.20
C LEU A 157 12.45 -2.62 4.29
N ALA A 158 12.33 -1.91 5.41
CA ALA A 158 13.11 -0.70 5.70
C ALA A 158 13.61 -0.72 7.13
N ASP A 159 14.84 -0.30 7.31
CA ASP A 159 15.41 0.13 8.57
C ASP A 159 16.10 1.50 8.39
N PRO A 160 16.64 2.15 9.43
CA PRO A 160 17.28 3.48 9.29
C PRO A 160 18.45 3.58 8.30
N ASN A 161 18.99 2.48 7.84
CA ASN A 161 20.22 2.42 7.04
C ASN A 161 19.99 1.97 5.60
N GLU A 162 19.09 1.02 5.40
CA GLU A 162 18.90 0.40 4.09
C GLU A 162 17.44 -0.05 3.86
N VAL A 163 17.12 -0.30 2.61
CA VAL A 163 15.81 -0.80 2.19
C VAL A 163 15.97 -1.95 1.21
N TRP A 164 15.05 -2.92 1.28
CA TRP A 164 15.08 -4.14 0.48
C TRP A 164 13.70 -4.43 -0.13
N ILE A 165 13.70 -5.02 -1.32
CA ILE A 165 12.56 -5.75 -1.86
C ILE A 165 12.83 -7.24 -1.69
N PHE A 166 11.86 -7.98 -1.12
CA PHE A 166 11.93 -9.41 -0.87
C PHE A 166 10.75 -10.09 -1.54
N GLU A 167 10.99 -10.95 -2.52
CA GLU A 167 9.95 -11.67 -3.26
C GLU A 167 9.98 -13.15 -2.93
N ILE A 168 8.83 -13.75 -2.66
CA ILE A 168 8.65 -15.11 -2.19
C ILE A 168 7.47 -15.79 -2.86
N THR A 169 7.55 -17.09 -3.08
CA THR A 169 6.40 -17.92 -3.38
C THR A 169 6.50 -19.27 -2.68
N SER A 170 5.36 -19.89 -2.41
CA SER A 170 5.28 -21.22 -1.83
C SER A 170 5.95 -22.27 -2.73
N LYS A 171 6.13 -23.46 -2.21
CA LYS A 171 6.47 -24.67 -2.98
C LYS A 171 5.22 -25.55 -3.28
N GLY A 172 4.03 -24.95 -3.23
CA GLY A 172 2.76 -25.65 -3.33
C GLY A 172 2.53 -26.53 -2.10
N SER A 173 2.29 -27.82 -2.29
CA SER A 173 2.12 -28.77 -1.18
C SER A 173 3.42 -29.16 -0.46
N GLU A 174 4.59 -28.76 -0.99
CA GLU A 174 5.87 -29.03 -0.33
C GLU A 174 6.15 -27.98 0.74
N LYS A 175 6.81 -28.41 1.82
CA LYS A 175 7.27 -27.52 2.89
C LYS A 175 8.37 -26.59 2.38
N GLY A 176 8.37 -25.34 2.85
CA GLY A 176 9.36 -24.34 2.48
C GLY A 176 8.81 -23.29 1.50
N ALA A 177 9.70 -22.44 1.02
CA ALA A 177 9.43 -21.43 0.03
C ALA A 177 10.66 -21.18 -0.85
N VAL A 178 10.46 -20.63 -2.04
CA VAL A 178 11.53 -20.05 -2.86
C VAL A 178 11.41 -18.54 -2.81
N TRP A 179 12.54 -17.85 -2.67
CA TRP A 179 12.55 -16.40 -2.48
C TRP A 179 13.86 -15.76 -2.93
N VAL A 180 13.81 -14.47 -3.18
CA VAL A 180 14.97 -13.62 -3.48
C VAL A 180 14.76 -12.25 -2.85
N ALA A 181 15.79 -11.71 -2.19
CA ALA A 181 15.83 -10.38 -1.60
C ALA A 181 16.90 -9.54 -2.29
N ARG A 182 16.56 -8.29 -2.68
CA ARG A 182 17.47 -7.35 -3.30
C ARG A 182 17.49 -6.04 -2.51
N ARG A 183 18.70 -5.61 -2.12
CA ARG A 183 18.88 -4.28 -1.54
C ARG A 183 18.71 -3.23 -2.64
N VAL A 184 17.84 -2.25 -2.40
CA VAL A 184 17.68 -1.10 -3.30
C VAL A 184 18.96 -0.25 -3.21
N PRO A 185 19.61 0.07 -4.34
CA PRO A 185 20.80 0.91 -4.31
C PRO A 185 20.54 2.27 -3.67
N ASP A 186 21.52 2.79 -2.94
CA ASP A 186 21.38 4.11 -2.33
C ASP A 186 21.22 5.22 -3.39
N GLY A 187 20.31 6.16 -3.14
CA GLY A 187 19.91 7.19 -4.10
C GLY A 187 18.82 6.76 -5.09
N TYR A 188 18.25 5.54 -4.96
CA TYR A 188 17.20 5.01 -5.83
C TYR A 188 15.89 4.78 -5.09
N ILE A 189 14.81 4.75 -5.86
CA ILE A 189 13.49 4.29 -5.42
C ILE A 189 13.11 3.00 -6.15
N CYS A 190 12.32 2.17 -5.49
CA CYS A 190 11.75 0.93 -6.01
C CYS A 190 10.25 0.93 -5.70
N GLY A 191 9.47 0.13 -6.42
CA GLY A 191 8.05 -0.03 -6.13
C GLY A 191 7.59 -1.42 -6.56
N HIS A 192 6.51 -1.90 -5.98
CA HIS A 192 5.83 -3.12 -6.40
C HIS A 192 4.31 -3.03 -6.15
N ALA A 193 3.56 -3.73 -6.97
CA ALA A 193 2.11 -3.64 -6.98
C ALA A 193 1.48 -4.92 -7.55
N ASN A 194 1.47 -5.99 -6.78
CA ASN A 194 0.88 -7.31 -7.13
C ASN A 194 1.47 -8.01 -8.36
N GLN A 195 2.74 -7.77 -8.64
CA GLN A 195 3.52 -8.46 -9.66
C GLN A 195 4.94 -8.65 -9.14
N ALA A 196 5.51 -9.86 -9.27
CA ALA A 196 6.93 -10.06 -9.01
C ALA A 196 7.77 -9.28 -10.01
N ARG A 197 8.80 -8.58 -9.55
CA ARG A 197 9.60 -7.66 -10.37
C ARG A 197 11.08 -8.01 -10.44
N ILE A 198 11.59 -8.82 -9.50
CA ILE A 198 12.98 -9.26 -9.53
C ILE A 198 13.15 -10.26 -10.68
N THR A 199 13.80 -9.84 -11.76
CA THR A 199 14.15 -10.68 -12.90
C THR A 199 15.41 -11.48 -12.62
N THR A 200 16.45 -11.33 -13.42
CA THR A 200 17.75 -11.91 -13.16
C THR A 200 18.41 -11.21 -11.96
N PHE A 201 19.13 -11.97 -11.18
CA PHE A 201 19.84 -11.48 -9.99
C PHE A 201 21.23 -12.11 -9.90
N PRO A 202 22.22 -11.42 -9.29
CA PRO A 202 23.55 -11.97 -9.15
C PRO A 202 23.50 -13.19 -8.24
N GLN A 203 24.08 -14.30 -8.69
CA GLN A 203 24.22 -15.49 -7.88
C GLN A 203 25.55 -15.51 -7.15
N MET A 204 25.64 -16.28 -6.08
CA MET A 204 26.83 -16.38 -5.25
C MET A 204 28.04 -16.84 -6.08
N GLY A 205 29.08 -16.01 -6.11
CA GLY A 205 30.37 -16.32 -6.72
C GLY A 205 31.39 -16.83 -5.70
N LYS A 206 32.52 -17.34 -6.20
CA LYS A 206 33.60 -17.83 -5.32
C LYS A 206 34.39 -16.73 -4.62
N GLU A 207 34.41 -15.52 -5.17
CA GLU A 207 35.32 -14.44 -4.76
C GLU A 207 34.58 -13.18 -4.24
N SER A 208 33.25 -13.21 -4.13
CA SER A 208 32.48 -12.04 -3.76
C SER A 208 31.28 -12.42 -2.89
N TYR A 209 31.08 -11.67 -1.82
CA TYR A 209 29.88 -11.77 -0.95
C TYR A 209 28.78 -10.79 -1.34
N LYS A 210 28.84 -10.11 -2.49
CA LYS A 210 27.73 -9.24 -2.95
C LYS A 210 26.41 -9.99 -3.06
N SER A 211 26.47 -11.28 -3.39
CA SER A 211 25.32 -12.17 -3.41
C SER A 211 25.61 -13.42 -2.60
N ILE A 212 24.67 -13.82 -1.75
CA ILE A 212 24.75 -15.02 -0.92
C ILE A 212 23.45 -15.83 -1.00
N ASP A 213 23.57 -17.14 -0.86
CA ASP A 213 22.40 -18.01 -0.72
C ASP A 213 22.04 -18.28 0.76
N SER A 214 20.86 -18.88 1.01
CA SER A 214 20.35 -19.15 2.36
C SER A 214 21.20 -20.09 3.21
N ARG A 215 22.16 -20.84 2.64
CA ARG A 215 23.14 -21.66 3.39
C ARG A 215 24.26 -20.80 3.98
N ASN A 216 24.39 -19.57 3.53
CA ASN A 216 25.48 -18.65 3.84
C ASN A 216 25.00 -17.39 4.60
N LEU A 217 23.84 -17.44 5.26
CA LEU A 217 23.24 -16.32 6.01
C LEU A 217 24.13 -15.78 7.14
N LYS A 218 25.13 -16.53 7.59
CA LYS A 218 26.15 -16.03 8.53
C LYS A 218 26.96 -14.84 7.99
N TYR A 219 26.96 -14.62 6.68
CA TYR A 219 27.64 -13.50 6.03
C TYR A 219 26.72 -12.32 5.67
N ILE A 220 25.43 -12.38 5.99
CA ILE A 220 24.45 -11.37 5.56
C ILE A 220 24.78 -9.98 6.11
N ASP A 221 25.43 -9.90 7.27
CA ASP A 221 25.77 -8.63 7.93
C ASP A 221 26.98 -7.92 7.29
N ARG A 222 27.59 -8.50 6.25
CA ARG A 222 28.65 -7.84 5.49
C ARG A 222 28.07 -6.70 4.66
N PRO A 223 28.68 -5.49 4.68
CA PRO A 223 28.14 -4.31 4.00
C PRO A 223 28.00 -4.46 2.49
N GLU A 224 28.84 -5.31 1.86
CA GLU A 224 28.79 -5.57 0.44
C GLU A 224 27.63 -6.47 -0.02
N VAL A 225 26.90 -7.12 0.89
CA VAL A 225 25.75 -7.98 0.53
C VAL A 225 24.60 -7.13 -0.02
N GLU A 226 24.23 -7.41 -1.26
CA GLU A 226 23.17 -6.70 -2.02
C GLU A 226 22.06 -7.65 -2.50
N CYS A 227 22.30 -8.96 -2.44
CA CYS A 227 21.35 -9.98 -2.87
C CYS A 227 21.44 -11.19 -1.95
N VAL A 228 20.29 -11.68 -1.51
CA VAL A 228 20.17 -12.91 -0.72
C VAL A 228 19.04 -13.74 -1.31
N TYR A 229 19.20 -15.06 -1.44
CA TYR A 229 18.19 -15.89 -2.08
C TYR A 229 18.15 -17.32 -1.50
N ALA A 230 17.01 -17.99 -1.66
CA ALA A 230 16.85 -19.38 -1.29
C ALA A 230 17.80 -20.26 -2.13
N SER A 231 18.63 -21.07 -1.46
CA SER A 231 19.70 -21.85 -2.11
C SER A 231 19.22 -22.82 -3.19
N ASP A 232 17.94 -23.13 -3.20
CA ASP A 232 17.31 -24.03 -4.15
C ASP A 232 16.35 -23.32 -5.14
N VAL A 233 16.31 -21.99 -5.17
CA VAL A 233 15.38 -21.21 -6.01
C VAL A 233 15.46 -21.58 -7.50
N VAL A 234 16.64 -21.78 -8.05
CA VAL A 234 16.83 -22.24 -9.44
C VAL A 234 16.60 -23.74 -9.58
N LYS A 235 17.15 -24.51 -8.63
CA LYS A 235 17.05 -25.98 -8.65
C LYS A 235 15.59 -26.43 -8.60
N PHE A 236 14.76 -25.82 -7.77
CA PHE A 236 13.33 -26.13 -7.65
C PHE A 236 12.61 -25.90 -8.98
N ALA A 237 12.84 -24.77 -9.66
CA ALA A 237 12.26 -24.49 -10.96
C ALA A 237 12.68 -25.52 -12.03
N LYS A 238 13.97 -25.91 -12.04
CA LYS A 238 14.49 -26.94 -12.95
C LYS A 238 13.87 -28.32 -12.71
N GLN A 239 13.73 -28.71 -11.45
CA GLN A 239 13.11 -29.99 -11.07
C GLN A 239 11.64 -30.08 -11.47
N ARG A 240 10.95 -28.96 -11.53
CA ARG A 240 9.54 -28.86 -11.96
C ARG A 240 9.39 -28.67 -13.48
N GLY A 241 10.50 -28.53 -14.21
CA GLY A 241 10.47 -28.29 -15.66
C GLY A 241 10.01 -26.87 -16.06
N TRP A 242 9.97 -25.92 -15.13
CA TRP A 242 9.58 -24.54 -15.40
C TRP A 242 10.75 -23.69 -15.94
N TYR A 243 11.98 -24.18 -15.75
CA TYR A 243 13.18 -23.53 -16.24
C TYR A 243 14.22 -24.58 -16.67
N SER A 244 14.88 -24.37 -17.83
CA SER A 244 15.92 -25.25 -18.36
C SER A 244 17.21 -24.54 -18.76
N GLY A 245 17.29 -23.21 -18.56
CA GLY A 245 18.43 -22.39 -18.94
C GLY A 245 19.64 -22.52 -17.99
N LYS A 246 20.63 -21.64 -18.20
CA LYS A 246 21.80 -21.52 -17.29
C LYS A 246 21.36 -20.81 -16.02
N ASP A 247 21.92 -21.18 -14.88
CA ASP A 247 21.55 -20.59 -13.58
C ASP A 247 21.76 -19.07 -13.57
N ALA A 248 22.82 -18.57 -14.22
CA ALA A 248 23.09 -17.13 -14.31
C ALA A 248 22.01 -16.32 -15.07
N ASP A 249 21.24 -16.97 -15.94
CA ASP A 249 20.19 -16.34 -16.75
C ASP A 249 18.80 -16.51 -16.10
N PHE A 250 18.74 -17.10 -14.91
CA PHE A 250 17.48 -17.37 -14.22
C PHE A 250 16.80 -16.08 -13.80
N SER A 251 15.56 -15.88 -14.26
CA SER A 251 14.68 -14.78 -13.86
C SER A 251 13.62 -15.29 -12.89
N PHE A 252 13.62 -14.75 -11.65
CA PHE A 252 12.64 -15.12 -10.63
C PHE A 252 11.21 -14.77 -11.07
N ALA A 253 10.98 -13.52 -11.44
CA ALA A 253 9.65 -13.04 -11.84
C ALA A 253 9.13 -13.79 -13.06
N ASP A 254 9.95 -13.97 -14.12
CA ASP A 254 9.47 -14.61 -15.35
C ASP A 254 9.20 -16.12 -15.16
N THR A 255 9.86 -16.74 -14.18
CA THR A 255 9.66 -18.17 -13.88
C THR A 255 8.47 -18.41 -12.96
N TYR A 256 8.34 -17.62 -11.88
CA TYR A 256 7.33 -17.86 -10.84
C TYR A 256 6.09 -16.99 -10.93
N ASN A 257 6.16 -15.87 -11.64
CA ASN A 257 5.03 -14.97 -11.88
C ASN A 257 5.15 -14.29 -13.26
N PRO A 258 5.06 -15.07 -14.37
CA PRO A 258 5.23 -14.54 -15.71
C PRO A 258 4.22 -13.44 -16.00
N LEU A 259 4.68 -12.41 -16.74
CA LEU A 259 3.88 -11.26 -17.11
C LEU A 259 2.67 -11.64 -17.96
N THR A 260 1.52 -11.18 -17.53
CA THR A 260 0.26 -11.23 -18.27
C THR A 260 -0.17 -9.81 -18.64
N PHE A 261 -1.19 -9.66 -19.48
CA PHE A 261 -1.79 -8.35 -19.74
C PHE A 261 -2.26 -7.68 -18.44
N SER A 262 -2.93 -8.44 -17.57
CA SER A 262 -3.39 -7.94 -16.27
C SER A 262 -2.21 -7.57 -15.34
N GLY A 263 -1.13 -8.37 -15.34
CA GLY A 263 0.09 -8.05 -14.60
C GLY A 263 0.74 -6.74 -15.05
N LEU A 264 0.67 -6.43 -16.34
CA LEU A 264 1.13 -5.14 -16.88
C LEU A 264 0.14 -4.02 -16.55
N ARG A 265 -1.11 -4.13 -17.02
CA ARG A 265 -2.10 -3.04 -17.02
C ARG A 265 -2.64 -2.72 -15.62
N ALA A 266 -2.87 -3.71 -14.77
CA ALA A 266 -3.41 -3.50 -13.43
C ALA A 266 -2.34 -3.44 -12.33
N CYS A 267 -1.11 -3.92 -12.59
CA CYS A 267 -0.05 -4.03 -11.58
C CYS A 267 1.15 -3.13 -11.92
N GLU A 268 1.93 -3.47 -12.94
CA GLU A 268 3.12 -2.68 -13.34
C GLU A 268 2.79 -1.23 -13.70
N ALA A 269 1.59 -0.95 -14.22
CA ALA A 269 1.13 0.40 -14.50
C ALA A 269 1.15 1.32 -13.25
N ARG A 270 0.87 0.78 -12.05
CA ARG A 270 0.95 1.55 -10.80
C ARG A 270 2.39 1.90 -10.43
N VAL A 271 3.33 0.99 -10.66
CA VAL A 271 4.76 1.27 -10.47
C VAL A 271 5.24 2.28 -11.51
N TYR A 272 4.80 2.14 -12.77
CA TYR A 272 5.06 3.13 -13.81
C TYR A 272 4.57 4.52 -13.39
N ALA A 273 3.36 4.63 -12.85
CA ALA A 273 2.80 5.91 -12.40
C ALA A 273 3.68 6.58 -11.34
N MET A 274 4.12 5.84 -10.31
CA MET A 274 5.04 6.36 -9.29
C MET A 274 6.37 6.82 -9.90
N PHE A 275 6.96 6.01 -10.77
CA PHE A 275 8.24 6.32 -11.40
C PHE A 275 8.13 7.50 -12.37
N ASN A 276 7.05 7.58 -13.15
CA ASN A 276 6.79 8.67 -14.09
C ASN A 276 6.62 10.03 -13.39
N ARG A 277 6.11 10.03 -12.16
CA ARG A 277 6.01 11.24 -11.33
C ARG A 277 7.33 11.62 -10.66
N ALA A 278 8.20 10.65 -10.40
CA ALA A 278 9.41 10.85 -9.62
C ALA A 278 10.68 11.01 -10.46
N ALA A 279 10.71 10.50 -11.70
CA ALA A 279 11.91 10.41 -12.51
C ALA A 279 11.65 10.77 -13.99
N ASP A 280 12.65 11.37 -14.65
CA ASP A 280 12.58 11.70 -16.08
C ASP A 280 12.73 10.47 -16.98
N GLY A 281 12.28 10.59 -18.23
CA GLY A 281 12.46 9.58 -19.26
C GLY A 281 11.57 8.34 -19.11
N MET A 282 10.63 8.35 -18.17
CA MET A 282 9.75 7.20 -17.92
C MET A 282 8.73 6.97 -19.02
N LYS A 283 8.40 7.98 -19.81
CA LYS A 283 7.42 7.87 -20.92
C LYS A 283 7.74 6.73 -21.91
N ARG A 284 9.00 6.36 -22.07
CA ARG A 284 9.39 5.22 -22.94
C ARG A 284 8.82 3.87 -22.48
N TYR A 285 8.43 3.75 -21.21
CA TYR A 285 7.82 2.55 -20.61
C TYR A 285 6.29 2.57 -20.64
N GLU A 286 5.67 3.62 -21.20
CA GLU A 286 4.21 3.77 -21.21
C GLU A 286 3.51 2.60 -21.93
N ALA A 287 4.04 2.18 -23.08
CA ALA A 287 3.48 1.03 -23.81
C ALA A 287 3.52 -0.26 -22.99
N TYR A 288 4.60 -0.48 -22.22
CA TYR A 288 4.69 -1.59 -21.26
C TYR A 288 3.60 -1.52 -20.19
N ALA A 289 3.44 -0.35 -19.55
CA ALA A 289 2.41 -0.13 -18.55
C ALA A 289 0.99 -0.29 -19.13
N MET A 290 0.80 0.05 -20.41
CA MET A 290 -0.47 -0.12 -21.12
C MET A 290 -0.76 -1.58 -21.56
N GLY A 291 0.12 -2.53 -21.29
CA GLY A 291 -0.10 -3.95 -21.52
C GLY A 291 0.66 -4.57 -22.69
N ASP A 292 1.55 -3.83 -23.34
CA ASP A 292 2.42 -4.39 -24.38
C ASP A 292 3.63 -5.11 -23.76
N LYS A 293 3.54 -6.44 -23.68
CA LYS A 293 4.62 -7.28 -23.15
C LYS A 293 5.90 -7.30 -24.00
N ASN A 294 5.85 -6.80 -25.24
CA ASN A 294 7.02 -6.70 -26.12
C ASN A 294 7.72 -5.35 -26.00
N ALA A 295 7.10 -4.38 -25.31
CA ALA A 295 7.74 -3.10 -25.02
C ALA A 295 8.90 -3.25 -24.03
N GLU A 296 9.73 -2.22 -23.94
CA GLU A 296 10.84 -2.16 -22.97
C GLU A 296 10.30 -2.30 -21.54
N ARG A 297 10.82 -3.28 -20.78
CA ARG A 297 10.40 -3.57 -19.42
C ARG A 297 10.80 -2.45 -18.46
N LEU A 298 9.88 -2.08 -17.58
CA LEU A 298 10.13 -1.11 -16.52
C LEU A 298 11.25 -1.61 -15.58
N PRO A 299 12.28 -0.79 -15.29
CA PRO A 299 13.39 -1.20 -14.42
C PRO A 299 12.92 -1.46 -13.00
N LEU A 300 13.65 -2.28 -12.24
CA LEU A 300 13.32 -2.62 -10.85
C LEU A 300 13.35 -1.37 -9.94
N TRP A 301 14.29 -0.47 -10.19
CA TRP A 301 14.44 0.81 -9.46
C TRP A 301 14.86 1.92 -10.43
N VAL A 302 14.56 3.17 -10.02
CA VAL A 302 14.92 4.38 -10.75
C VAL A 302 15.53 5.41 -9.81
N LYS A 303 16.36 6.29 -10.35
CA LYS A 303 16.87 7.45 -9.60
C LYS A 303 15.86 8.60 -9.73
N PRO A 304 15.31 9.12 -8.63
CA PRO A 304 14.38 10.24 -8.72
C PRO A 304 15.11 11.53 -9.13
N ASN A 305 14.39 12.45 -9.78
CA ASN A 305 14.93 13.74 -10.25
C ASN A 305 15.37 14.64 -9.09
N ARG A 306 14.73 14.49 -7.95
CA ARG A 306 15.02 15.19 -6.71
C ARG A 306 14.85 14.26 -5.52
N LYS A 307 15.47 14.60 -4.41
CA LYS A 307 15.25 13.90 -3.15
C LYS A 307 13.80 14.07 -2.70
N LEU A 308 13.21 13.01 -2.16
CA LEU A 308 11.81 12.96 -1.77
C LEU A 308 11.67 13.21 -0.25
N GLY A 309 10.82 14.16 0.13
CA GLY A 309 10.34 14.33 1.49
C GLY A 309 9.13 13.43 1.77
N VAL A 310 8.71 13.34 3.03
CA VAL A 310 7.57 12.51 3.43
C VAL A 310 6.29 12.89 2.68
N GLN A 311 6.03 14.18 2.46
CA GLN A 311 4.85 14.64 1.71
C GLN A 311 4.92 14.29 0.22
N ASP A 312 6.12 14.21 -0.37
CA ASP A 312 6.28 13.71 -1.74
C ASP A 312 5.92 12.24 -1.83
N VAL A 313 6.34 11.44 -0.85
CA VAL A 313 6.00 10.02 -0.75
C VAL A 313 4.49 9.83 -0.58
N MET A 314 3.83 10.62 0.29
CA MET A 314 2.37 10.64 0.44
C MET A 314 1.67 10.97 -0.90
N ALA A 315 2.17 11.97 -1.63
CA ALA A 315 1.61 12.38 -2.92
C ALA A 315 1.71 11.29 -3.99
N LEU A 316 2.81 10.52 -4.02
CA LEU A 316 2.96 9.39 -4.95
C LEU A 316 1.95 8.26 -4.70
N MET A 317 1.47 8.12 -3.46
CA MET A 317 0.43 7.14 -3.10
C MET A 317 -0.99 7.60 -3.46
N ARG A 318 -1.15 8.80 -4.01
CA ARG A 318 -2.44 9.43 -4.38
C ARG A 318 -2.69 9.50 -5.87
N ASP A 319 -1.90 8.81 -6.68
CA ASP A 319 -1.96 8.88 -8.15
C ASP A 319 -3.18 8.16 -8.74
N HIS A 320 -3.81 8.78 -9.75
CA HIS A 320 -4.89 8.21 -10.56
C HIS A 320 -4.55 8.19 -12.05
N TYR A 321 -3.27 8.12 -12.40
CA TYR A 321 -2.77 8.18 -13.77
C TYR A 321 -2.99 9.51 -14.49
N GLU A 322 -3.25 10.60 -13.77
CA GLU A 322 -3.53 11.91 -14.38
C GLU A 322 -2.42 12.34 -15.34
N GLY A 323 -2.82 12.78 -16.53
CA GLY A 323 -1.92 13.19 -17.59
C GLY A 323 -1.29 12.03 -18.39
N THR A 324 -1.74 10.80 -18.20
CA THR A 324 -1.35 9.63 -19.00
C THR A 324 -2.55 9.13 -19.84
N PRO A 325 -2.35 8.25 -20.83
CA PRO A 325 -3.47 7.61 -21.51
C PRO A 325 -4.39 6.76 -20.62
N MET A 326 -3.98 6.47 -19.40
CA MET A 326 -4.74 5.71 -18.40
C MET A 326 -5.57 6.60 -17.47
N ASP A 327 -5.60 7.90 -17.69
CA ASP A 327 -6.36 8.88 -16.88
C ASP A 327 -7.87 8.59 -16.93
N MET A 328 -8.42 8.17 -15.80
CA MET A 328 -9.83 7.79 -15.68
C MET A 328 -10.78 8.99 -15.50
N THR A 329 -10.28 10.21 -15.46
CA THR A 329 -11.11 11.42 -15.31
C THR A 329 -11.63 11.97 -16.64
N GLN A 330 -11.17 11.44 -17.77
CA GLN A 330 -11.38 12.02 -19.11
C GLN A 330 -12.44 11.32 -19.95
N ASP A 331 -12.88 10.12 -19.61
CA ASP A 331 -13.89 9.39 -20.37
C ASP A 331 -15.31 9.50 -19.77
N VAL A 332 -16.32 8.98 -20.48
CA VAL A 332 -17.71 8.97 -20.05
C VAL A 332 -17.94 8.25 -18.72
N GLY A 333 -17.08 7.29 -18.38
CA GLY A 333 -17.14 6.54 -17.11
C GLY A 333 -16.83 7.40 -15.89
N ALA A 334 -16.16 8.55 -16.06
CA ALA A 334 -15.94 9.54 -15.01
C ALA A 334 -17.20 10.35 -14.69
N GLY A 335 -18.23 10.27 -15.54
CA GLY A 335 -19.41 11.08 -15.45
C GLY A 335 -19.14 12.58 -15.62
N PRO A 336 -20.16 13.42 -15.42
CA PRO A 336 -20.04 14.86 -15.62
C PRO A 336 -19.13 15.58 -14.62
N PHE A 337 -18.74 14.89 -13.55
CA PHE A 337 -17.98 15.47 -12.43
C PHE A 337 -16.57 14.89 -12.30
N HIS A 338 -16.05 14.28 -13.36
CA HIS A 338 -14.67 13.82 -13.46
C HIS A 338 -14.20 12.88 -12.32
N CYS A 339 -15.08 11.98 -11.84
CA CYS A 339 -14.76 11.03 -10.79
C CYS A 339 -13.80 9.96 -11.30
N PRO A 340 -12.59 9.77 -10.71
CA PRO A 340 -11.58 8.85 -11.24
C PRO A 340 -11.88 7.38 -10.90
N TYR A 341 -12.93 7.10 -10.17
CA TYR A 341 -13.22 5.74 -9.68
C TYR A 341 -14.13 4.97 -10.64
N ARG A 342 -13.93 3.64 -10.68
CA ARG A 342 -14.79 2.71 -11.40
C ARG A 342 -15.30 1.65 -10.45
N TRP A 343 -16.57 1.28 -10.64
CA TRP A 343 -17.17 0.21 -9.87
C TRP A 343 -16.77 -1.15 -10.45
N ARG A 344 -16.68 -2.16 -9.60
CA ARG A 344 -16.40 -3.52 -10.04
C ARG A 344 -17.62 -4.15 -10.73
N PRO A 345 -17.42 -5.07 -11.68
CA PRO A 345 -16.15 -5.68 -12.06
C PRO A 345 -15.24 -4.73 -12.85
N MET A 346 -13.91 -5.01 -12.83
CA MET A 346 -12.90 -4.20 -13.54
C MET A 346 -12.78 -4.60 -15.01
N ASP A 347 -13.25 -5.76 -15.39
CA ASP A 347 -13.29 -6.27 -16.76
C ASP A 347 -14.75 -6.38 -17.25
N PHE A 348 -14.95 -6.10 -18.52
CA PHE A 348 -16.27 -6.13 -19.15
C PHE A 348 -16.15 -6.50 -20.63
N GLU A 349 -17.28 -6.88 -21.25
CA GLU A 349 -17.33 -7.29 -22.65
C GLU A 349 -18.35 -6.42 -23.42
N VAL A 350 -17.95 -5.95 -24.59
CA VAL A 350 -18.81 -5.26 -25.57
C VAL A 350 -18.55 -5.82 -26.95
N ASP A 351 -19.58 -6.22 -27.66
CA ASP A 351 -19.53 -6.78 -29.01
C ASP A 351 -18.53 -7.94 -29.15
N GLY A 352 -18.48 -8.83 -28.14
CA GLY A 352 -17.58 -9.99 -28.12
C GLY A 352 -16.12 -9.65 -27.85
N LYS A 353 -15.78 -8.41 -27.54
CA LYS A 353 -14.43 -7.96 -27.20
C LYS A 353 -14.33 -7.64 -25.71
N LYS A 354 -13.23 -8.09 -25.10
CA LYS A 354 -12.94 -7.85 -23.68
C LYS A 354 -12.22 -6.53 -23.49
N TYR A 355 -12.63 -5.79 -22.47
CA TYR A 355 -12.09 -4.50 -22.04
C TYR A 355 -11.82 -4.51 -20.54
N VAL A 356 -11.03 -3.55 -20.06
CA VAL A 356 -10.72 -3.37 -18.65
C VAL A 356 -10.92 -1.92 -18.23
N HIS A 357 -11.30 -1.72 -16.98
CA HIS A 357 -11.10 -0.45 -16.30
C HIS A 357 -9.70 -0.37 -15.73
N GLU A 358 -9.17 0.84 -15.65
CA GLU A 358 -7.89 1.10 -15.02
C GLU A 358 -7.97 0.85 -13.51
N ARG A 359 -6.82 0.49 -12.94
CA ARG A 359 -6.64 0.35 -11.52
C ARG A 359 -5.49 1.22 -11.05
N ALA A 360 -5.82 2.39 -10.53
CA ALA A 360 -4.84 3.36 -10.02
C ALA A 360 -4.26 2.95 -8.65
N ILE A 361 -3.25 3.67 -8.20
CA ILE A 361 -2.66 3.56 -6.87
C ILE A 361 -3.70 3.92 -5.82
N SER A 362 -4.31 5.11 -5.93
CA SER A 362 -5.41 5.51 -5.08
C SER A 362 -6.72 4.89 -5.57
N THR A 363 -7.45 4.25 -4.69
CA THR A 363 -8.69 3.55 -5.01
C THR A 363 -9.65 3.51 -3.82
N GLN A 364 -10.94 3.55 -4.11
CA GLN A 364 -12.01 3.50 -3.12
C GLN A 364 -12.09 2.21 -2.29
N GLN A 365 -11.33 1.19 -2.64
CA GLN A 365 -11.29 -0.08 -1.90
C GLN A 365 -10.13 -0.19 -0.91
N THR A 366 -9.35 0.87 -0.72
CA THR A 366 -8.27 0.90 0.26
C THR A 366 -8.84 0.82 1.67
N GLY A 367 -8.41 -0.15 2.46
CA GLY A 367 -8.78 -0.24 3.87
C GLY A 367 -7.94 0.71 4.72
N PHE A 368 -6.64 0.69 4.50
CA PHE A 368 -5.69 1.61 5.11
C PHE A 368 -4.46 1.78 4.22
N SER A 369 -3.72 2.84 4.48
CA SER A 369 -2.42 3.07 3.88
C SER A 369 -1.46 3.69 4.89
N PHE A 370 -0.16 3.53 4.66
CA PHE A 370 0.83 4.22 5.47
C PHE A 370 2.08 4.59 4.68
N VAL A 371 2.81 5.55 5.25
CA VAL A 371 4.21 5.83 4.96
C VAL A 371 5.00 5.58 6.24
N ALA A 372 5.88 4.58 6.26
CA ALA A 372 6.82 4.37 7.35
C ALA A 372 8.11 5.14 7.05
N GLN A 373 8.54 5.97 8.00
CA GLN A 373 9.75 6.77 7.96
C GLN A 373 10.71 6.32 9.05
N CYS A 374 11.94 5.94 8.69
CA CYS A 374 12.95 5.47 9.62
C CYS A 374 14.15 6.43 9.62
N ARG A 375 14.54 6.93 10.80
CA ARG A 375 15.53 8.01 10.98
C ARG A 375 16.65 7.59 11.93
N GLY A 376 17.80 7.23 11.38
CA GLY A 376 18.93 6.69 12.15
C GLY A 376 19.68 7.68 13.05
N TRP A 377 19.39 8.98 12.95
CA TRP A 377 20.00 10.03 13.77
C TRP A 377 19.20 10.35 15.04
N LEU A 378 18.08 9.69 15.25
CA LEU A 378 17.21 9.83 16.41
C LEU A 378 17.21 8.56 17.26
N PRO A 379 16.90 8.65 18.57
CA PRO A 379 16.65 7.47 19.40
C PRO A 379 15.65 6.53 18.75
N SER A 380 15.84 5.21 18.86
CA SER A 380 15.04 4.20 18.13
C SER A 380 13.54 4.43 18.26
N LYS A 381 13.02 4.63 19.47
CA LYS A 381 11.58 4.82 19.73
C LYS A 381 10.99 6.11 19.17
N LEU A 382 11.84 7.13 18.94
CA LEU A 382 11.49 8.44 18.39
C LEU A 382 11.74 8.51 16.87
N GLY A 383 12.73 7.77 16.37
CA GLY A 383 13.16 7.84 14.98
C GLY A 383 12.18 7.24 13.98
N GLY A 384 11.44 6.21 14.38
CA GLY A 384 10.44 5.55 13.54
C GLY A 384 9.06 6.19 13.66
N VAL A 385 8.47 6.56 12.52
CA VAL A 385 7.10 7.09 12.45
C VAL A 385 6.35 6.35 11.36
N ILE A 386 5.17 5.85 11.69
CA ILE A 386 4.18 5.42 10.73
C ILE A 386 3.16 6.53 10.53
N TRP A 387 3.17 7.16 9.36
CA TRP A 387 2.16 8.10 8.91
C TRP A 387 0.98 7.28 8.41
N PHE A 388 -0.05 7.15 9.24
CA PHE A 388 -1.15 6.21 9.02
C PHE A 388 -2.41 6.92 8.53
N GLY A 389 -3.00 6.39 7.46
CA GLY A 389 -4.26 6.84 6.90
C GLY A 389 -5.22 5.67 6.70
N VAL A 390 -6.50 5.95 6.66
CA VAL A 390 -7.57 4.98 6.45
C VAL A 390 -8.39 5.35 5.23
N ASP A 391 -9.02 4.36 4.59
CA ASP A 391 -9.81 4.55 3.39
C ASP A 391 -8.98 5.03 2.18
N ASP A 392 -9.59 5.60 1.17
CA ASP A 392 -9.01 6.08 -0.07
C ASP A 392 -7.84 7.06 0.17
N THR A 393 -6.68 6.74 -0.37
CA THR A 393 -5.45 7.52 -0.17
C THR A 393 -5.55 8.97 -0.68
N TYR A 394 -6.37 9.24 -1.69
CA TYR A 394 -6.55 10.58 -2.26
C TYR A 394 -7.27 11.54 -1.32
N SER A 395 -8.18 11.02 -0.50
CA SER A 395 -8.96 11.77 0.47
C SER A 395 -8.55 11.54 1.92
N THR A 396 -7.61 10.62 2.21
CA THR A 396 -7.15 10.36 3.58
C THR A 396 -6.18 11.42 4.10
N VAL A 397 -6.06 11.51 5.43
CA VAL A 397 -5.01 12.28 6.14
C VAL A 397 -4.04 11.31 6.79
N TYR A 398 -2.77 11.47 6.51
CA TYR A 398 -1.71 10.70 7.15
C TYR A 398 -1.38 11.27 8.54
N CYS A 399 -1.81 10.55 9.57
CA CYS A 399 -1.60 10.90 10.97
C CYS A 399 -0.30 10.27 11.50
N PRO A 400 0.61 11.05 12.14
CA PRO A 400 1.89 10.51 12.63
C PRO A 400 1.73 9.71 13.92
N ILE A 401 2.14 8.44 13.89
CA ILE A 401 2.18 7.52 15.02
C ILE A 401 3.61 7.02 15.20
N TYR A 402 4.22 7.28 16.34
CA TYR A 402 5.59 6.84 16.61
C TYR A 402 5.69 5.34 16.88
N CYS A 403 6.77 4.71 16.44
CA CYS A 403 7.04 3.29 16.72
C CYS A 403 7.24 2.98 18.21
N GLY A 404 7.64 3.98 19.00
CA GLY A 404 7.79 3.87 20.44
C GLY A 404 6.51 4.12 21.26
N THR A 405 5.37 4.43 20.59
CA THR A 405 4.09 4.62 21.29
C THR A 405 3.58 3.31 21.90
N THR A 406 2.98 3.39 23.08
CA THR A 406 2.37 2.23 23.76
C THR A 406 0.84 2.32 23.82
N GLN A 407 0.29 3.37 23.22
CA GLN A 407 -1.15 3.62 23.16
C GLN A 407 -1.53 4.00 21.73
N ILE A 408 -2.35 3.20 21.10
CA ILE A 408 -2.92 3.52 19.79
C ILE A 408 -4.06 4.53 19.99
N PRO A 409 -4.13 5.61 19.18
CA PRO A 409 -5.28 6.50 19.20
C PRO A 409 -6.59 5.74 18.99
N VAL A 410 -7.61 6.02 19.81
CA VAL A 410 -8.90 5.29 19.83
C VAL A 410 -9.51 5.17 18.42
N CYS A 411 -9.37 6.18 17.58
CA CYS A 411 -9.94 6.16 16.24
C CYS A 411 -9.27 5.14 15.28
N PHE A 412 -8.07 4.64 15.63
CA PHE A 412 -7.34 3.61 14.89
C PHE A 412 -7.22 2.29 15.64
N GLU A 413 -7.73 2.21 16.87
CA GLU A 413 -7.56 1.04 17.73
C GLU A 413 -8.23 -0.21 17.14
N GLU A 414 -7.54 -1.35 17.25
CA GLU A 414 -8.06 -2.65 16.83
C GLU A 414 -9.33 -2.99 17.63
N GLY A 415 -10.39 -3.36 16.91
CA GLY A 415 -11.69 -3.66 17.51
C GLY A 415 -12.63 -2.46 17.65
N ASN A 416 -12.20 -1.22 17.33
CA ASN A 416 -13.10 -0.08 17.25
C ASN A 416 -13.83 -0.06 15.89
N GLY A 417 -14.89 -0.86 15.78
CA GLY A 417 -15.64 -1.09 14.55
C GLY A 417 -15.08 -2.25 13.72
N SER A 418 -15.67 -2.48 12.56
CA SER A 418 -15.21 -3.45 11.54
C SER A 418 -15.95 -3.19 10.24
N MET A 419 -15.63 -3.91 9.16
CA MET A 419 -16.41 -3.85 7.90
C MET A 419 -17.89 -4.26 8.07
N SER A 420 -18.23 -4.96 9.13
CA SER A 420 -19.61 -5.37 9.47
C SER A 420 -20.21 -4.66 10.68
N ARG A 421 -19.46 -3.78 11.33
CA ARG A 421 -19.91 -3.04 12.52
C ARG A 421 -19.47 -1.58 12.46
N TYR A 422 -20.43 -0.69 12.26
CA TYR A 422 -20.20 0.74 12.25
C TYR A 422 -19.75 1.25 13.63
N SER A 423 -18.84 2.23 13.67
CA SER A 423 -18.43 2.96 14.86
C SER A 423 -18.25 4.44 14.55
N GLU A 424 -18.87 5.31 15.32
CA GLU A 424 -18.76 6.76 15.19
C GLU A 424 -17.40 7.32 15.63
N THR A 425 -16.66 6.54 16.43
CA THR A 425 -15.33 6.92 16.92
C THR A 425 -14.20 6.40 16.04
N ALA A 426 -14.49 5.49 15.11
CA ALA A 426 -13.50 4.96 14.17
C ALA A 426 -13.25 5.93 13.02
N ALA A 427 -11.97 6.17 12.73
CA ALA A 427 -11.58 7.01 11.60
C ALA A 427 -12.06 6.43 10.27
N PHE A 428 -11.95 5.12 10.08
CA PHE A 428 -12.34 4.46 8.83
C PHE A 428 -13.75 4.86 8.36
N TRP A 429 -14.77 4.76 9.23
CA TRP A 429 -16.14 5.06 8.82
C TRP A 429 -16.39 6.54 8.55
N LEU A 430 -15.73 7.42 9.29
CA LEU A 430 -15.84 8.86 9.05
C LEU A 430 -15.19 9.26 7.72
N PHE A 431 -13.99 8.74 7.42
CA PHE A 431 -13.26 9.00 6.18
C PHE A 431 -13.99 8.40 4.97
N ASN A 432 -14.45 7.15 5.08
CA ASN A 432 -15.21 6.47 4.03
C ASN A 432 -16.52 7.22 3.71
N ARG A 433 -17.23 7.76 4.73
CA ARG A 433 -18.42 8.58 4.50
C ARG A 433 -18.12 9.84 3.70
N VAL A 434 -17.06 10.57 4.05
CA VAL A 434 -16.63 11.78 3.34
C VAL A 434 -16.23 11.45 1.90
N ALA A 435 -15.44 10.40 1.68
CA ALA A 435 -15.05 9.96 0.35
C ALA A 435 -16.25 9.59 -0.52
N ASN A 436 -17.16 8.77 0.00
CA ASN A 436 -18.38 8.37 -0.72
C ASN A 436 -19.30 9.55 -1.02
N PHE A 437 -19.37 10.54 -0.12
CA PHE A 437 -20.16 11.76 -0.37
C PHE A 437 -19.57 12.56 -1.52
N CYS A 438 -18.24 12.67 -1.63
CA CYS A 438 -17.57 13.37 -2.73
C CYS A 438 -17.89 12.78 -4.11
N TYR A 439 -18.22 11.49 -4.23
CA TYR A 439 -18.57 10.89 -5.52
C TYR A 439 -19.79 11.51 -6.18
N LEU A 440 -20.66 12.18 -5.41
CA LEU A 440 -21.84 12.88 -5.94
C LEU A 440 -21.48 14.11 -6.76
N ARG A 441 -20.43 14.83 -6.39
CA ARG A 441 -19.92 16.04 -7.06
C ARG A 441 -18.41 16.16 -6.90
N TYR A 442 -17.71 15.20 -7.44
CA TYR A 442 -16.27 15.02 -7.21
C TYR A 442 -15.44 16.25 -7.57
N ASP A 443 -15.72 16.88 -8.73
CA ASP A 443 -14.99 18.02 -9.29
C ASP A 443 -14.84 19.23 -8.33
N VAL A 444 -15.77 19.41 -7.42
CA VAL A 444 -15.77 20.51 -6.45
C VAL A 444 -15.56 20.04 -5.01
N MET A 445 -16.19 18.95 -4.59
CA MET A 445 -16.13 18.48 -3.21
C MET A 445 -14.73 17.99 -2.82
N ILE A 446 -14.03 17.33 -3.74
CA ILE A 446 -12.68 16.83 -3.47
C ILE A 446 -11.67 17.96 -3.16
N LYS A 447 -11.88 19.15 -3.73
CA LYS A 447 -11.04 20.32 -3.48
C LYS A 447 -11.18 20.82 -2.03
N ASP A 448 -12.40 20.81 -1.49
CA ASP A 448 -12.62 21.15 -0.08
C ASP A 448 -12.00 20.10 0.86
N VAL A 449 -12.09 18.81 0.50
CA VAL A 449 -11.44 17.72 1.23
C VAL A 449 -9.92 17.91 1.24
N GLN A 450 -9.31 18.12 0.07
CA GLN A 450 -7.87 18.29 -0.07
C GLN A 450 -7.34 19.56 0.61
N LYS A 451 -8.14 20.61 0.71
CA LYS A 451 -7.78 21.81 1.48
C LYS A 451 -7.58 21.48 2.95
N VAL A 452 -8.53 20.75 3.57
CA VAL A 452 -8.42 20.32 4.98
C VAL A 452 -7.33 19.26 5.16
N GLN A 453 -7.20 18.32 4.23
CA GLN A 453 -6.12 17.33 4.20
C GLN A 453 -4.75 18.02 4.25
N LYS A 454 -4.52 18.97 3.35
CA LYS A 454 -3.25 19.72 3.30
C LYS A 454 -3.01 20.55 4.55
N GLU A 455 -4.04 21.24 5.09
CA GLU A 455 -3.95 21.97 6.36
C GLU A 455 -3.43 21.08 7.50
N LEU A 456 -4.01 19.89 7.63
CA LEU A 456 -3.64 18.95 8.68
C LEU A 456 -2.24 18.36 8.48
N GLU A 457 -1.92 17.89 7.28
CA GLU A 457 -0.63 17.25 6.99
C GLU A 457 0.53 18.23 7.06
N ASP A 458 0.38 19.46 6.54
CA ASP A 458 1.41 20.50 6.68
C ASP A 458 1.70 20.82 8.16
N ALA A 459 0.64 20.90 8.97
CA ALA A 459 0.79 21.12 10.40
C ALA A 459 1.44 19.90 11.10
N PHE A 460 1.01 18.69 10.78
CA PHE A 460 1.53 17.47 11.39
C PHE A 460 3.01 17.25 11.08
N VAL A 461 3.43 17.46 9.83
CA VAL A 461 4.84 17.32 9.44
C VAL A 461 5.70 18.34 10.15
N LYS A 462 5.27 19.62 10.17
CA LYS A 462 6.00 20.69 10.89
C LYS A 462 6.12 20.40 12.39
N GLU A 463 5.02 19.97 13.00
CA GLU A 463 4.96 19.70 14.44
C GLU A 463 5.74 18.44 14.81
N GLU A 464 5.75 17.42 13.93
CA GLU A 464 6.51 16.19 14.14
C GLU A 464 8.02 16.48 14.14
N VAL A 465 8.52 17.26 13.17
CA VAL A 465 9.93 17.65 13.12
C VAL A 465 10.33 18.38 14.41
N ALA A 466 9.55 19.39 14.81
CA ALA A 466 9.83 20.17 16.02
C ALA A 466 9.76 19.30 17.30
N HIS A 467 8.84 18.33 17.33
CA HIS A 467 8.73 17.40 18.45
C HIS A 467 9.93 16.45 18.49
N ALA A 468 10.32 15.87 17.36
CA ALA A 468 11.49 14.99 17.27
C ALA A 468 12.78 15.69 17.69
N GLU A 469 13.01 16.93 17.23
CA GLU A 469 14.16 17.76 17.65
C GLU A 469 14.18 18.01 19.16
N ARG A 470 13.05 18.35 19.74
CA ARG A 470 12.90 18.62 21.17
C ARG A 470 13.23 17.40 22.04
N TRP A 471 12.86 16.20 21.60
CA TRP A 471 12.98 14.97 22.36
C TRP A 471 14.19 14.11 21.96
N ALA A 472 15.01 14.58 20.99
CA ALA A 472 16.15 13.84 20.46
C ALA A 472 17.21 13.47 21.51
N GLN A 473 17.30 14.24 22.62
CA GLN A 473 18.26 14.05 23.70
C GLN A 473 17.60 13.52 24.98
N GLU A 474 16.33 13.12 24.93
CA GLU A 474 15.66 12.56 26.11
C GLU A 474 16.12 11.11 26.32
N ASP A 475 16.76 10.85 27.44
CA ASP A 475 17.30 9.54 27.84
C ASP A 475 16.41 8.79 28.84
N ASN A 476 15.36 9.42 29.34
CA ASN A 476 14.35 8.78 30.18
C ASN A 476 13.24 8.16 29.31
N ASP A 477 13.35 6.87 29.05
CA ASP A 477 12.40 6.11 28.24
C ASP A 477 10.92 6.30 28.65
N ARG A 478 10.63 6.29 29.96
CA ARG A 478 9.25 6.45 30.44
C ARG A 478 8.68 7.81 30.09
N ARG A 479 9.50 8.86 30.21
CA ARG A 479 9.10 10.22 29.87
C ARG A 479 8.93 10.37 28.36
N LEU A 480 9.88 9.86 27.58
CA LEU A 480 9.80 9.85 26.13
C LEU A 480 8.52 9.15 25.65
N ILE A 481 8.25 7.91 26.09
CA ILE A 481 7.06 7.17 25.71
C ILE A 481 5.78 7.93 26.06
N GLY A 482 5.72 8.59 27.21
CA GLY A 482 4.58 9.43 27.60
C GLY A 482 4.33 10.56 26.61
N GLU A 483 5.40 11.20 26.10
CA GLU A 483 5.28 12.26 25.11
C GLU A 483 4.94 11.75 23.72
N LEU A 484 5.47 10.58 23.31
CA LEU A 484 5.10 9.94 22.04
C LEU A 484 3.61 9.57 22.00
N ASN A 485 3.10 9.01 23.10
CA ASN A 485 1.68 8.70 23.27
C ASN A 485 0.82 9.98 23.15
N ARG A 486 1.18 11.02 23.89
CA ARG A 486 0.45 12.30 23.88
C ARG A 486 0.46 12.91 22.48
N PHE A 487 1.63 12.99 21.85
CA PHE A 487 1.76 13.57 20.52
C PHE A 487 0.85 12.87 19.49
N SER A 488 0.91 11.54 19.40
CA SER A 488 0.13 10.76 18.43
C SER A 488 -1.38 10.90 18.70
N ASN A 489 -1.80 10.83 19.97
CA ASN A 489 -3.21 10.97 20.34
C ASN A 489 -3.76 12.36 20.02
N ASP A 490 -3.05 13.44 20.39
CA ASP A 490 -3.49 14.83 20.13
C ASP A 490 -3.69 15.10 18.62
N ARG A 491 -2.83 14.53 17.76
CA ARG A 491 -2.95 14.69 16.29
C ARG A 491 -4.12 13.90 15.75
N ALA A 492 -4.32 12.69 16.22
CA ALA A 492 -5.47 11.87 15.85
C ALA A 492 -6.80 12.52 16.29
N GLU A 493 -6.88 13.06 17.48
CA GLU A 493 -8.07 13.78 17.97
C GLU A 493 -8.34 15.04 17.15
N ARG A 494 -7.28 15.84 16.83
CA ARG A 494 -7.40 17.02 15.97
C ARG A 494 -7.88 16.64 14.57
N MET A 495 -7.33 15.59 13.99
CA MET A 495 -7.75 15.04 12.70
C MET A 495 -9.23 14.67 12.72
N MET A 496 -9.66 13.87 13.70
CA MET A 496 -11.06 13.44 13.80
C MET A 496 -12.03 14.60 13.98
N ARG A 497 -11.67 15.60 14.78
CA ARG A 497 -12.49 16.81 14.95
C ARG A 497 -12.63 17.59 13.64
N ARG A 498 -11.50 17.89 12.97
CA ARG A 498 -11.52 18.63 11.70
C ARG A 498 -12.24 17.88 10.60
N TRP A 499 -12.15 16.56 10.58
CA TRP A 499 -12.85 15.73 9.59
C TRP A 499 -14.36 15.67 9.82
N ARG A 500 -14.82 15.68 11.08
CA ARG A 500 -16.26 15.84 11.39
C ARG A 500 -16.80 17.21 10.97
N GLU A 501 -16.03 18.26 11.22
CA GLU A 501 -16.39 19.61 10.76
C GLU A 501 -16.49 19.67 9.22
N LEU A 502 -15.54 19.05 8.54
CA LEU A 502 -15.55 18.92 7.07
C LEU A 502 -16.79 18.15 6.57
N ASP A 503 -17.08 16.99 7.15
CA ASP A 503 -18.25 16.18 6.80
C ASP A 503 -19.55 16.99 6.89
N GLN A 504 -19.73 17.71 7.99
CA GLN A 504 -20.90 18.59 8.18
C GLN A 504 -20.92 19.75 7.17
N MET A 505 -19.77 20.36 6.89
CA MET A 505 -19.66 21.46 5.92
C MET A 505 -19.97 20.97 4.50
N LEU A 506 -19.47 19.81 4.10
CA LEU A 506 -19.78 19.23 2.78
C LEU A 506 -21.28 18.97 2.63
N LEU A 507 -21.92 18.40 3.66
CA LEU A 507 -23.36 18.18 3.65
C LEU A 507 -24.13 19.49 3.50
N MET A 508 -23.81 20.51 4.31
CA MET A 508 -24.51 21.81 4.25
C MET A 508 -24.27 22.54 2.94
N LYS A 509 -23.03 22.52 2.42
CA LYS A 509 -22.62 23.29 1.24
C LYS A 509 -23.18 22.71 -0.06
N TYR A 510 -23.24 21.38 -0.17
CA TYR A 510 -23.53 20.67 -1.42
C TYR A 510 -24.86 19.91 -1.42
N ILE A 511 -25.71 20.11 -0.40
CA ILE A 511 -27.02 19.47 -0.35
C ILE A 511 -27.84 19.74 -1.62
N ASP A 512 -28.54 18.73 -2.11
CA ASP A 512 -29.41 18.79 -3.30
C ASP A 512 -28.67 19.16 -4.61
N GLY A 513 -27.36 18.96 -4.67
CA GLY A 513 -26.53 19.25 -5.84
C GLY A 513 -26.27 20.74 -6.10
N ASN A 514 -26.73 21.64 -5.23
CA ASN A 514 -26.43 23.06 -5.26
C ASN A 514 -25.07 23.34 -4.59
N ILE A 515 -24.49 24.51 -4.86
CA ILE A 515 -23.29 24.99 -4.19
C ILE A 515 -23.60 26.26 -3.43
N LYS A 516 -23.74 26.19 -2.11
CA LYS A 516 -23.94 27.36 -1.27
C LYS A 516 -22.66 28.17 -1.17
N HIS A 517 -22.84 29.51 -1.10
CA HIS A 517 -21.72 30.41 -0.88
C HIS A 517 -21.16 30.21 0.52
N GLU A 518 -19.83 30.10 0.59
CA GLU A 518 -19.08 29.85 1.83
C GLU A 518 -17.99 30.92 1.95
N LYS A 519 -17.82 31.46 3.14
CA LYS A 519 -16.76 32.36 3.50
C LYS A 519 -16.24 32.00 4.90
N ASP A 520 -14.93 31.86 5.03
CA ASP A 520 -14.23 31.59 6.29
C ASP A 520 -14.82 30.39 7.07
N GLY A 521 -15.19 29.30 6.33
CA GLY A 521 -15.74 28.06 6.91
C GLY A 521 -17.20 28.16 7.33
N LYS A 522 -17.94 29.21 6.92
CA LYS A 522 -19.36 29.41 7.23
C LYS A 522 -20.19 29.65 5.96
N ILE A 523 -21.38 29.09 5.93
CA ILE A 523 -22.33 29.35 4.87
C ILE A 523 -22.77 30.84 4.96
N GLU A 524 -22.69 31.58 3.84
CA GLU A 524 -23.07 32.95 3.78
C GLU A 524 -24.59 33.14 3.87
N THR A 525 -25.00 34.13 4.68
CA THR A 525 -26.39 34.55 4.85
C THR A 525 -26.56 36.01 4.45
N THR A 526 -27.81 36.41 4.25
CA THR A 526 -28.20 37.80 4.18
C THR A 526 -28.08 38.48 5.56
N GLU A 527 -28.24 39.78 5.63
CA GLU A 527 -28.27 40.54 6.90
C GLU A 527 -29.35 40.05 7.87
N THR A 528 -30.43 39.45 7.34
CA THR A 528 -31.54 38.89 8.12
C THR A 528 -31.34 37.40 8.49
N GLY A 529 -30.18 36.80 8.16
CA GLY A 529 -29.85 35.41 8.50
C GLY A 529 -30.38 34.37 7.51
N VAL A 530 -30.97 34.78 6.38
CA VAL A 530 -31.42 33.85 5.34
C VAL A 530 -30.22 33.43 4.48
N VAL A 531 -30.09 32.13 4.17
CA VAL A 531 -29.05 31.60 3.28
C VAL A 531 -29.17 32.28 1.91
N ARG A 532 -28.05 32.79 1.39
CA ARG A 532 -27.99 33.32 0.02
C ARG A 532 -28.35 32.23 -0.98
N PHE A 533 -29.08 32.62 -2.05
CA PHE A 533 -29.46 31.68 -3.10
C PHE A 533 -28.23 30.97 -3.65
N PRO A 534 -28.20 29.62 -3.64
CA PRO A 534 -27.01 28.84 -4.01
C PRO A 534 -26.75 28.89 -5.51
N GLN A 535 -25.52 28.63 -5.89
CA GLN A 535 -25.15 28.37 -7.27
C GLN A 535 -25.74 27.04 -7.74
N GLN A 536 -26.23 27.02 -8.97
CA GLN A 536 -26.75 25.82 -9.64
C GLN A 536 -25.89 25.55 -10.90
N PRO A 537 -24.65 25.05 -10.75
CA PRO A 537 -23.77 24.87 -11.89
C PRO A 537 -24.34 23.82 -12.84
N PRO A 538 -24.34 24.09 -14.16
CA PRO A 538 -24.85 23.16 -15.16
C PRO A 538 -23.92 21.96 -15.30
N TYR A 539 -24.40 20.91 -15.96
CA TYR A 539 -23.52 19.87 -16.49
C TYR A 539 -22.61 20.44 -17.59
N PRO A 540 -21.45 19.85 -17.88
CA PRO A 540 -20.64 20.24 -19.02
C PRO A 540 -21.38 19.98 -20.34
N ALA A 541 -21.08 20.78 -21.36
CA ALA A 541 -21.80 20.76 -22.65
C ALA A 541 -21.80 19.35 -23.31
N TRP A 542 -20.71 18.59 -23.18
CA TRP A 542 -20.62 17.23 -23.73
C TRP A 542 -21.64 16.30 -23.09
N PHE A 543 -21.90 16.43 -21.79
CA PHE A 543 -22.85 15.59 -21.08
C PHE A 543 -24.30 15.93 -21.44
N TYR A 544 -24.61 17.22 -21.64
CA TYR A 544 -25.91 17.61 -22.20
C TYR A 544 -26.12 17.06 -23.61
N ARG A 545 -25.08 17.02 -24.45
CA ARG A 545 -25.14 16.40 -25.76
C ARG A 545 -25.51 14.91 -25.62
N GLN A 546 -24.86 14.19 -24.74
CA GLN A 546 -25.16 12.78 -24.48
C GLN A 546 -26.61 12.56 -24.04
N ILE A 547 -27.12 13.41 -23.15
CA ILE A 547 -28.54 13.36 -22.73
C ILE A 547 -29.47 13.52 -23.92
N VAL A 548 -29.17 14.46 -24.84
CA VAL A 548 -29.97 14.69 -26.04
C VAL A 548 -29.86 13.54 -27.00
N ASP A 549 -28.67 12.95 -27.17
CA ASP A 549 -28.46 11.78 -28.04
C ASP A 549 -29.26 10.55 -27.51
N ASP A 550 -29.37 10.38 -26.20
CA ASP A 550 -30.14 9.28 -25.57
C ASP A 550 -31.66 9.51 -25.64
N LYS A 551 -32.13 10.74 -25.46
CA LYS A 551 -33.57 11.08 -25.32
C LYS A 551 -34.19 11.79 -26.52
N GLY A 552 -33.37 12.44 -27.35
CA GLY A 552 -33.78 13.12 -28.56
C GLY A 552 -34.79 14.23 -28.33
N GLU A 553 -35.72 14.38 -29.27
CA GLU A 553 -36.71 15.44 -29.32
C GLU A 553 -37.70 15.50 -28.13
N VAL A 554 -37.76 14.40 -27.31
CA VAL A 554 -38.64 14.40 -26.11
C VAL A 554 -38.27 15.50 -25.12
N LEU A 555 -37.02 15.95 -25.10
CA LEU A 555 -36.53 17.00 -24.20
C LEU A 555 -36.53 18.37 -24.84
N ARG A 556 -36.94 18.49 -26.13
CA ARG A 556 -36.95 19.76 -26.85
C ARG A 556 -38.07 20.65 -26.35
N VAL A 557 -37.75 21.91 -26.05
CA VAL A 557 -38.72 22.95 -25.79
C VAL A 557 -39.40 23.33 -27.11
N THR A 558 -40.70 23.18 -27.16
CA THR A 558 -41.54 23.63 -28.29
C THR A 558 -42.37 24.82 -27.81
N GLU A 559 -42.05 26.00 -28.30
CA GLU A 559 -42.87 27.19 -28.10
C GLU A 559 -43.86 27.38 -29.27
#